data_999e90e4ef116d1191a9d71eeb675f10
#
_entry.id   999e90e4ef116d1191a9d71eeb675f10
#
_cell.length_a   1.000
_cell.length_b   1.000
_cell.length_c   1.000
_cell.angle_alpha   90.00
_cell.angle_beta   90.00
_cell.angle_gamma   90.00
#
_symmetry.space_group_name_H-M   'P 1'
#
loop_
_entity.id
_entity.type
_entity.pdbx_description
1 polymer ?
#
loop_
_entity_poly.entity_id
_entity_poly.type
_entity_poly.pdbx_seq_one_letter_code
_entity_poly.pdbx_strand_id
1 'polypeptide(L)'
;KRDSVVFNTGQILRGMRALYLFTGEEVYKESAHRAIVWVWNQLDTEGKFSSNDFMGAVRVYGTYVVAPILEWSQHFEADKDAWEAKARLHLDWVLTQQQDNFWLANCDNTEHKNHKPIIHTVAYTLDGLFDAGSLLQDEKYKNAAIGGAEMLAQKFLERGLLHGRYDKRWHGSEAFIPTGGAQLSILWHKIARADTKAYWAEEARGSMNVLLSVIATSGARTAPDVGGALQGSFPMWGRYESFGLPNWATKYMVDSLMNELNWSNEH
;
A
#
# COMPACT_ATOMS: atom_id res chain seq x y z
N LYS A 1 9.73 -25.53 -6.23
CA LYS A 1 10.45 -24.28 -6.55
C LYS A 1 9.49 -23.16 -6.26
N ARG A 2 9.82 -22.27 -5.34
CA ARG A 2 9.00 -21.06 -5.12
C ARG A 2 9.47 -20.05 -6.14
N ASP A 3 8.59 -19.67 -7.04
CA ASP A 3 8.90 -18.66 -8.03
C ASP A 3 8.91 -17.27 -7.37
N SER A 4 9.85 -16.43 -7.77
CA SER A 4 9.91 -15.05 -7.30
C SER A 4 8.73 -14.26 -7.86
N VAL A 5 8.10 -13.42 -7.03
CA VAL A 5 6.95 -12.59 -7.39
C VAL A 5 7.38 -11.12 -7.27
N VAL A 6 7.02 -10.30 -8.24
CA VAL A 6 7.37 -8.87 -8.30
C VAL A 6 6.99 -8.17 -7.00
N PHE A 7 5.74 -8.29 -6.55
CA PHE A 7 5.26 -7.64 -5.34
C PHE A 7 6.07 -8.02 -4.09
N ASN A 8 6.29 -9.32 -3.86
CA ASN A 8 7.04 -9.79 -2.70
C ASN A 8 8.50 -9.31 -2.72
N THR A 9 9.12 -9.30 -3.90
CA THR A 9 10.50 -8.79 -4.07
C THR A 9 10.57 -7.31 -3.71
N GLY A 10 9.60 -6.51 -4.14
CA GLY A 10 9.49 -5.10 -3.77
C GLY A 10 9.37 -4.87 -2.25
N GLN A 11 8.62 -5.74 -1.54
CA GLN A 11 8.51 -5.63 -0.08
C GLN A 11 9.83 -5.94 0.64
N ILE A 12 10.59 -6.92 0.14
CA ILE A 12 11.91 -7.26 0.70
C ILE A 12 12.89 -6.09 0.55
N LEU A 13 12.81 -5.30 -0.52
CA LEU A 13 13.65 -4.13 -0.73
C LEU A 13 13.53 -3.10 0.41
N ARG A 14 12.35 -2.92 0.99
CA ARG A 14 12.15 -2.02 2.14
C ARG A 14 12.95 -2.49 3.37
N GLY A 15 12.88 -3.79 3.66
CA GLY A 15 13.65 -4.38 4.76
C GLY A 15 15.16 -4.33 4.53
N MET A 16 15.63 -4.63 3.32
CA MET A 16 17.04 -4.53 2.96
C MET A 16 17.57 -3.09 3.11
N ARG A 17 16.76 -2.09 2.71
CA ARG A 17 17.15 -0.68 2.86
C ARG A 17 17.28 -0.28 4.33
N ALA A 18 16.32 -0.68 5.15
CA ALA A 18 16.38 -0.41 6.59
C ALA A 18 17.64 -1.04 7.22
N LEU A 19 17.97 -2.29 6.87
CA LEU A 19 19.17 -2.96 7.35
C LEU A 19 20.44 -2.27 6.83
N TYR A 20 20.52 -1.91 5.56
CA TYR A 20 21.67 -1.20 5.00
C TYR A 20 21.91 0.14 5.71
N LEU A 21 20.86 0.93 5.92
CA LEU A 21 20.95 2.21 6.60
C LEU A 21 21.37 2.08 8.08
N PHE A 22 20.95 0.98 8.73
CA PHE A 22 21.26 0.74 10.13
C PHE A 22 22.65 0.14 10.34
N THR A 23 23.08 -0.81 9.49
CA THR A 23 24.34 -1.56 9.69
C THR A 23 25.50 -1.05 8.85
N GLY A 24 25.22 -0.40 7.71
CA GLY A 24 26.23 -0.03 6.70
C GLY A 24 26.78 -1.22 5.90
N GLU A 25 26.21 -2.42 6.03
CA GLU A 25 26.73 -3.62 5.38
C GLU A 25 26.37 -3.65 3.89
N GLU A 26 27.38 -3.66 3.01
CA GLU A 26 27.24 -3.64 1.55
C GLU A 26 26.47 -4.85 1.00
N VAL A 27 26.44 -5.98 1.70
CA VAL A 27 25.70 -7.18 1.28
C VAL A 27 24.21 -6.91 1.05
N TYR A 28 23.59 -6.01 1.82
CA TYR A 28 22.20 -5.61 1.64
C TYR A 28 22.02 -4.76 0.38
N LYS A 29 22.94 -3.84 0.11
CA LYS A 29 22.93 -3.00 -1.08
C LYS A 29 23.13 -3.82 -2.36
N GLU A 30 24.13 -4.70 -2.39
CA GLU A 30 24.36 -5.61 -3.52
C GLU A 30 23.16 -6.54 -3.79
N SER A 31 22.55 -7.05 -2.71
CA SER A 31 21.37 -7.92 -2.83
C SER A 31 20.15 -7.14 -3.36
N ALA A 32 19.98 -5.90 -2.88
CA ALA A 32 18.94 -5.01 -3.38
C ALA A 32 19.13 -4.68 -4.87
N HIS A 33 20.36 -4.39 -5.30
CA HIS A 33 20.66 -4.15 -6.72
C HIS A 33 20.22 -5.31 -7.60
N ARG A 34 20.62 -6.55 -7.26
CA ARG A 34 20.22 -7.76 -8.00
C ARG A 34 18.71 -7.94 -8.06
N ALA A 35 18.03 -7.68 -6.93
CA ALA A 35 16.57 -7.76 -6.84
C ALA A 35 15.89 -6.70 -7.71
N ILE A 36 16.36 -5.45 -7.71
CA ILE A 36 15.85 -4.35 -8.51
C ILE A 36 16.01 -4.64 -10.01
N VAL A 37 17.20 -5.09 -10.43
CA VAL A 37 17.44 -5.48 -11.83
C VAL A 37 16.48 -6.60 -12.24
N TRP A 38 16.26 -7.60 -11.38
CA TRP A 38 15.29 -8.66 -11.65
C TRP A 38 13.86 -8.11 -11.77
N VAL A 39 13.42 -7.21 -10.88
CA VAL A 39 12.08 -6.59 -10.95
C VAL A 39 11.91 -5.84 -12.26
N TRP A 40 12.88 -4.99 -12.64
CA TRP A 40 12.80 -4.23 -13.88
C TRP A 40 12.80 -5.07 -15.16
N ASN A 41 13.32 -6.29 -15.11
CA ASN A 41 13.24 -7.25 -16.21
C ASN A 41 11.84 -7.88 -16.37
N GLN A 42 10.92 -7.66 -15.41
CA GLN A 42 9.52 -8.08 -15.50
C GLN A 42 8.62 -6.97 -16.10
N LEU A 43 9.15 -5.76 -16.24
CA LEU A 43 8.44 -4.64 -16.85
C LEU A 43 8.50 -4.72 -18.37
N ASP A 44 7.36 -4.66 -19.04
CA ASP A 44 7.30 -4.60 -20.49
C ASP A 44 7.41 -3.17 -21.04
N THR A 45 7.41 -3.05 -22.37
CA THR A 45 7.56 -1.76 -23.07
C THR A 45 6.35 -0.83 -22.92
N GLU A 46 5.22 -1.35 -22.41
CA GLU A 46 4.01 -0.56 -22.12
C GLU A 46 3.94 -0.12 -20.65
N GLY A 47 4.95 -0.46 -19.85
CA GLY A 47 5.01 -0.10 -18.44
C GLY A 47 4.25 -1.06 -17.51
N LYS A 48 3.95 -2.26 -17.95
CA LYS A 48 3.22 -3.26 -17.17
C LYS A 48 4.19 -4.29 -16.60
N PHE A 49 4.02 -4.69 -15.34
CA PHE A 49 4.61 -5.91 -14.84
C PHE A 49 3.82 -7.10 -15.40
N SER A 50 4.24 -7.57 -16.58
CA SER A 50 3.51 -8.58 -17.36
C SER A 50 3.96 -10.01 -17.08
N SER A 51 5.03 -10.21 -16.32
CA SER A 51 5.54 -11.51 -15.90
C SER A 51 5.83 -11.55 -14.41
N ASN A 52 5.73 -12.74 -13.83
CA ASN A 52 6.00 -12.99 -12.40
C ASN A 52 5.18 -12.10 -11.44
N ASP A 53 4.02 -11.63 -11.88
CA ASP A 53 3.05 -11.00 -11.00
C ASP A 53 2.13 -12.02 -10.33
N PHE A 54 1.51 -11.61 -9.22
CA PHE A 54 0.63 -12.49 -8.45
C PHE A 54 -0.58 -12.90 -9.30
N MET A 55 -0.92 -14.20 -9.32
CA MET A 55 -1.97 -14.79 -10.14
C MET A 55 -1.77 -14.66 -11.68
N GLY A 56 -0.58 -14.28 -12.14
CA GLY A 56 -0.29 -14.09 -13.57
C GLY A 56 -1.14 -12.97 -14.21
N ALA A 57 -1.51 -11.96 -13.43
CA ALA A 57 -2.36 -10.87 -13.90
C ALA A 57 -1.68 -9.52 -13.71
N VAL A 58 -1.74 -8.67 -14.74
CA VAL A 58 -1.22 -7.31 -14.69
C VAL A 58 -2.05 -6.46 -13.73
N ARG A 59 -1.40 -5.80 -12.77
CA ARG A 59 -2.04 -5.04 -11.69
C ARG A 59 -1.37 -3.69 -11.44
N VAL A 60 -2.17 -2.71 -11.03
CA VAL A 60 -1.70 -1.33 -10.78
C VAL A 60 -0.95 -1.17 -9.45
N TYR A 61 -1.11 -2.07 -8.48
CA TYR A 61 -0.41 -1.98 -7.20
C TYR A 61 1.10 -2.24 -7.27
N GLY A 62 1.65 -2.46 -8.48
CA GLY A 62 3.09 -2.38 -8.76
C GLY A 62 3.72 -1.04 -8.35
N THR A 63 2.94 0.03 -8.24
CA THR A 63 3.38 1.32 -7.67
C THR A 63 4.04 1.14 -6.29
N TYR A 64 3.53 0.22 -5.48
CA TYR A 64 4.07 -0.10 -4.14
C TYR A 64 5.43 -0.82 -4.20
N VAL A 65 5.81 -1.36 -5.36
CA VAL A 65 7.13 -1.91 -5.66
C VAL A 65 8.07 -0.84 -6.20
N VAL A 66 7.55 0.08 -7.01
CA VAL A 66 8.33 1.17 -7.63
C VAL A 66 8.87 2.13 -6.58
N ALA A 67 8.08 2.50 -5.58
CA ALA A 67 8.51 3.44 -4.55
C ALA A 67 9.81 3.02 -3.82
N PRO A 68 9.95 1.80 -3.27
CA PRO A 68 11.21 1.39 -2.64
C PRO A 68 12.39 1.28 -3.62
N ILE A 69 12.14 1.03 -4.91
CA ILE A 69 13.21 1.07 -5.92
C ILE A 69 13.71 2.50 -6.10
N LEU A 70 12.82 3.49 -6.15
CA LEU A 70 13.20 4.91 -6.21
C LEU A 70 13.97 5.37 -4.95
N GLU A 71 13.62 4.84 -3.77
CA GLU A 71 14.42 5.09 -2.55
C GLU A 71 15.84 4.51 -2.68
N TRP A 72 15.98 3.33 -3.29
CA TRP A 72 17.28 2.71 -3.54
C TRP A 72 18.08 3.40 -4.65
N SER A 73 17.44 4.02 -5.65
CA SER A 73 18.11 4.68 -6.76
C SER A 73 19.11 5.76 -6.30
N GLN A 74 18.85 6.36 -5.13
CA GLN A 74 19.74 7.33 -4.51
C GLN A 74 21.10 6.74 -4.08
N HIS A 75 21.23 5.41 -4.01
CA HIS A 75 22.47 4.69 -3.67
C HIS A 75 23.16 4.09 -4.91
N PHE A 76 22.61 4.29 -6.12
CA PHE A 76 23.07 3.69 -7.38
C PHE A 76 23.09 4.74 -8.50
N GLU A 77 24.05 5.66 -8.43
CA GLU A 77 24.13 6.81 -9.34
C GLU A 77 24.13 6.41 -10.84
N ALA A 78 24.84 5.32 -11.17
CA ALA A 78 24.92 4.84 -12.56
C ALA A 78 23.59 4.31 -13.12
N ASP A 79 22.68 3.86 -12.27
CA ASP A 79 21.42 3.24 -12.69
C ASP A 79 20.22 4.18 -12.48
N LYS A 80 20.41 5.27 -11.73
CA LYS A 80 19.33 6.14 -11.25
C LYS A 80 18.41 6.62 -12.35
N ASP A 81 18.95 7.25 -13.39
CA ASP A 81 18.14 7.81 -14.48
C ASP A 81 17.36 6.74 -15.23
N ALA A 82 17.97 5.58 -15.46
CA ALA A 82 17.33 4.46 -16.12
C ALA A 82 16.19 3.86 -15.26
N TRP A 83 16.37 3.79 -13.95
CA TRP A 83 15.35 3.31 -13.03
C TRP A 83 14.22 4.31 -12.85
N GLU A 84 14.52 5.61 -12.79
CA GLU A 84 13.50 6.66 -12.76
C GLU A 84 12.67 6.67 -14.06
N ALA A 85 13.29 6.47 -15.22
CA ALA A 85 12.56 6.36 -16.49
C ALA A 85 11.60 5.16 -16.51
N LYS A 86 12.04 3.98 -16.02
CA LYS A 86 11.19 2.79 -15.89
C LYS A 86 10.07 3.00 -14.87
N ALA A 87 10.37 3.68 -13.76
CA ALA A 87 9.37 4.04 -12.76
C ALA A 87 8.27 4.92 -13.38
N ARG A 88 8.66 6.00 -14.09
CA ARG A 88 7.69 6.86 -14.78
C ARG A 88 6.86 6.09 -15.80
N LEU A 89 7.46 5.19 -16.57
CA LEU A 89 6.75 4.36 -17.54
C LEU A 89 5.64 3.53 -16.86
N HIS A 90 5.95 2.89 -15.71
CA HIS A 90 4.95 2.14 -14.95
C HIS A 90 3.87 3.05 -14.36
N LEU A 91 4.27 4.15 -13.72
CA LEU A 91 3.34 5.08 -13.09
C LEU A 91 2.40 5.74 -14.11
N ASP A 92 2.90 6.10 -15.29
CA ASP A 92 2.08 6.65 -16.37
C ASP A 92 1.06 5.64 -16.87
N TRP A 93 1.46 4.36 -17.02
CA TRP A 93 0.50 3.31 -17.31
C TRP A 93 -0.56 3.18 -16.21
N VAL A 94 -0.17 3.23 -14.93
CA VAL A 94 -1.13 3.17 -13.80
C VAL A 94 -2.14 4.31 -13.87
N LEU A 95 -1.71 5.54 -14.20
CA LEU A 95 -2.63 6.66 -14.36
C LEU A 95 -3.68 6.42 -15.46
N THR A 96 -3.35 5.67 -16.52
CA THR A 96 -4.35 5.29 -17.53
C THR A 96 -5.43 4.35 -16.99
N GLN A 97 -5.18 3.71 -15.86
CA GLN A 97 -6.12 2.80 -15.20
C GLN A 97 -6.97 3.49 -14.12
N GLN A 98 -6.67 4.75 -13.80
CA GLN A 98 -7.46 5.56 -12.88
C GLN A 98 -8.54 6.32 -13.65
N GLN A 99 -9.78 6.26 -13.17
CA GLN A 99 -10.91 7.00 -13.74
C GLN A 99 -10.96 8.44 -13.21
N ASP A 100 -11.73 9.31 -13.85
CA ASP A 100 -11.91 10.72 -13.44
C ASP A 100 -12.40 10.87 -11.99
N ASN A 101 -13.11 9.88 -11.47
CA ASN A 101 -13.53 9.82 -10.07
C ASN A 101 -12.51 9.09 -9.16
N PHE A 102 -11.27 8.95 -9.59
CA PHE A 102 -10.15 8.31 -8.90
C PHE A 102 -10.29 6.81 -8.64
N TRP A 103 -11.33 6.14 -9.13
CA TRP A 103 -11.43 4.70 -9.03
C TRP A 103 -10.39 4.00 -9.92
N LEU A 104 -9.81 2.89 -9.42
CA LEU A 104 -8.71 2.18 -10.06
C LEU A 104 -9.20 0.86 -10.69
N ALA A 105 -9.03 0.74 -12.00
CA ALA A 105 -9.14 -0.55 -12.69
C ALA A 105 -7.88 -1.41 -12.43
N ASN A 106 -7.98 -2.71 -12.70
CA ASN A 106 -6.86 -3.67 -12.57
C ASN A 106 -6.14 -3.64 -11.22
N CYS A 107 -6.88 -3.43 -10.13
CA CYS A 107 -6.34 -3.20 -8.78
C CYS A 107 -6.58 -4.36 -7.80
N ASP A 108 -7.22 -5.46 -8.19
CA ASP A 108 -7.54 -6.58 -7.29
C ASP A 108 -6.49 -7.70 -7.37
N ASN A 109 -6.14 -8.30 -6.24
CA ASN A 109 -5.27 -9.47 -6.16
C ASN A 109 -6.00 -10.77 -5.80
N THR A 110 -7.31 -10.74 -5.66
CA THR A 110 -8.13 -11.91 -5.27
C THR A 110 -9.01 -12.42 -6.39
N GLU A 111 -9.29 -11.62 -7.41
CA GLU A 111 -10.15 -11.94 -8.53
C GLU A 111 -9.53 -11.52 -9.87
N HIS A 112 -9.65 -12.37 -10.89
CA HIS A 112 -9.23 -11.99 -12.25
C HIS A 112 -10.09 -10.87 -12.83
N LYS A 113 -11.42 -10.89 -12.58
CA LYS A 113 -12.34 -9.85 -13.00
C LYS A 113 -12.41 -8.74 -11.96
N ASN A 114 -11.81 -7.62 -12.29
CA ASN A 114 -11.60 -6.50 -11.38
C ASN A 114 -12.75 -5.50 -11.39
N HIS A 115 -13.94 -5.93 -11.04
CA HIS A 115 -15.12 -5.05 -10.98
C HIS A 115 -15.26 -4.29 -9.66
N LYS A 116 -14.67 -4.82 -8.59
CA LYS A 116 -14.72 -4.28 -7.24
C LYS A 116 -13.40 -4.55 -6.55
N PRO A 117 -12.36 -3.77 -6.82
CA PRO A 117 -11.06 -3.98 -6.20
C PRO A 117 -11.15 -3.95 -4.68
N ILE A 118 -10.35 -4.80 -4.07
CA ILE A 118 -10.24 -4.92 -2.63
C ILE A 118 -9.50 -3.70 -2.07
N ILE A 119 -9.98 -3.19 -0.94
CA ILE A 119 -9.51 -1.92 -0.36
C ILE A 119 -8.00 -1.89 -0.08
N HIS A 120 -7.41 -3.01 0.34
CA HIS A 120 -5.99 -3.03 0.67
C HIS A 120 -5.07 -2.90 -0.55
N THR A 121 -5.47 -3.38 -1.74
CA THR A 121 -4.70 -3.18 -2.98
C THR A 121 -4.89 -1.77 -3.54
N VAL A 122 -6.08 -1.18 -3.33
CA VAL A 122 -6.29 0.25 -3.60
C VAL A 122 -5.35 1.09 -2.74
N ALA A 123 -5.27 0.81 -1.44
CA ALA A 123 -4.35 1.50 -0.53
C ALA A 123 -2.89 1.34 -0.96
N TYR A 124 -2.44 0.14 -1.36
CA TYR A 124 -1.10 -0.06 -1.92
C TYR A 124 -0.83 0.83 -3.14
N THR A 125 -1.80 0.89 -4.06
CA THR A 125 -1.63 1.67 -5.29
C THR A 125 -1.48 3.15 -4.99
N LEU A 126 -2.34 3.69 -4.12
CA LEU A 126 -2.32 5.10 -3.75
C LEU A 126 -1.06 5.45 -2.93
N ASP A 127 -0.67 4.61 -1.98
CA ASP A 127 0.55 4.82 -1.18
C ASP A 127 1.80 4.82 -2.06
N GLY A 128 1.89 3.85 -2.99
CA GLY A 128 2.99 3.79 -3.95
C GLY A 128 3.03 4.98 -4.91
N LEU A 129 1.89 5.47 -5.39
CA LEU A 129 1.79 6.69 -6.22
C LEU A 129 2.25 7.93 -5.44
N PHE A 130 1.84 8.05 -4.18
CA PHE A 130 2.21 9.18 -3.34
C PHE A 130 3.70 9.22 -3.04
N ASP A 131 4.27 8.08 -2.61
CA ASP A 131 5.69 7.96 -2.31
C ASP A 131 6.54 8.18 -3.58
N ALA A 132 6.19 7.51 -4.69
CA ALA A 132 6.91 7.66 -5.95
C ALA A 132 6.82 9.09 -6.50
N GLY A 133 5.64 9.72 -6.44
CA GLY A 133 5.45 11.11 -6.84
C GLY A 133 6.29 12.07 -6.00
N SER A 134 6.42 11.81 -4.70
CA SER A 134 7.25 12.60 -3.80
C SER A 134 8.74 12.46 -4.12
N LEU A 135 9.22 11.23 -4.35
CA LEU A 135 10.61 10.95 -4.70
C LEU A 135 11.01 11.51 -6.08
N LEU A 136 10.10 11.44 -7.05
CA LEU A 136 10.29 11.97 -8.41
C LEU A 136 10.00 13.47 -8.52
N GLN A 137 9.51 14.11 -7.45
CA GLN A 137 9.06 15.50 -7.43
C GLN A 137 8.03 15.79 -8.54
N ASP A 138 7.08 14.88 -8.73
CA ASP A 138 6.09 14.93 -9.80
C ASP A 138 4.66 14.96 -9.22
N GLU A 139 4.05 16.13 -9.27
CA GLU A 139 2.73 16.39 -8.68
C GLU A 139 1.60 15.59 -9.34
N LYS A 140 1.74 15.14 -10.61
CA LYS A 140 0.69 14.36 -11.26
C LYS A 140 0.42 13.03 -10.53
N TYR A 141 1.47 12.35 -10.05
CA TYR A 141 1.33 11.10 -9.31
C TYR A 141 0.82 11.33 -7.89
N LYS A 142 1.32 12.38 -7.23
CA LYS A 142 0.83 12.78 -5.90
C LYS A 142 -0.64 13.15 -5.92
N ASN A 143 -1.07 13.97 -6.89
CA ASN A 143 -2.45 14.39 -7.02
C ASN A 143 -3.39 13.23 -7.33
N ALA A 144 -2.95 12.26 -8.14
CA ALA A 144 -3.70 11.03 -8.39
C ALA A 144 -3.89 10.20 -7.11
N ALA A 145 -2.86 10.11 -6.26
CA ALA A 145 -2.94 9.44 -4.96
C ALA A 145 -3.85 10.19 -3.99
N ILE A 146 -3.69 11.51 -3.88
CA ILE A 146 -4.47 12.36 -2.97
C ILE A 146 -5.96 12.29 -3.32
N GLY A 147 -6.32 12.41 -4.62
CA GLY A 147 -7.72 12.32 -5.03
C GLY A 147 -8.37 10.98 -4.67
N GLY A 148 -7.65 9.86 -4.84
CA GLY A 148 -8.12 8.54 -4.40
C GLY A 148 -8.23 8.43 -2.87
N ALA A 149 -7.28 9.01 -2.14
CA ALA A 149 -7.28 9.05 -0.68
C ALA A 149 -8.45 9.90 -0.14
N GLU A 150 -8.78 11.02 -0.79
CA GLU A 150 -9.94 11.88 -0.48
C GLU A 150 -11.27 11.13 -0.66
N MET A 151 -11.43 10.43 -1.79
CA MET A 151 -12.62 9.62 -2.02
C MET A 151 -12.83 8.59 -0.91
N LEU A 152 -11.75 7.94 -0.45
CA LEU A 152 -11.82 6.96 0.63
C LEU A 152 -12.05 7.59 2.00
N ALA A 153 -11.51 8.78 2.27
CA ALA A 153 -11.80 9.56 3.47
C ALA A 153 -13.28 9.95 3.53
N GLN A 154 -13.87 10.40 2.42
CA GLN A 154 -15.31 10.67 2.33
C GLN A 154 -16.15 9.41 2.61
N LYS A 155 -15.75 8.25 2.04
CA LYS A 155 -16.44 6.97 2.31
C LYS A 155 -16.31 6.51 3.76
N PHE A 156 -15.20 6.82 4.41
CA PHE A 156 -15.02 6.59 5.83
C PHE A 156 -15.92 7.49 6.68
N LEU A 157 -15.97 8.78 6.39
CA LEU A 157 -16.83 9.74 7.09
C LEU A 157 -18.33 9.42 6.95
N GLU A 158 -18.79 8.96 5.80
CA GLU A 158 -20.20 8.60 5.56
C GLU A 158 -20.71 7.53 6.55
N ARG A 159 -19.84 6.67 7.08
CA ARG A 159 -20.25 5.50 7.85
C ARG A 159 -19.43 5.22 9.13
N GLY A 160 -18.31 5.90 9.32
CA GLY A 160 -17.33 5.56 10.37
C GLY A 160 -16.59 4.24 10.14
N LEU A 161 -16.81 3.58 8.99
CA LEU A 161 -16.22 2.30 8.64
C LEU A 161 -16.19 2.12 7.12
N LEU A 162 -15.07 1.66 6.58
CA LEU A 162 -14.95 1.37 5.15
C LEU A 162 -15.58 0.01 4.78
N HIS A 163 -16.00 -0.12 3.53
CA HIS A 163 -16.27 -1.42 2.92
C HIS A 163 -14.98 -2.10 2.47
N GLY A 164 -14.99 -3.42 2.40
CA GLY A 164 -13.86 -4.20 1.90
C GLY A 164 -13.60 -4.02 0.41
N ARG A 165 -14.63 -3.63 -0.35
CA ARG A 165 -14.57 -3.45 -1.81
C ARG A 165 -15.44 -2.30 -2.27
N TYR A 166 -15.03 -1.65 -3.39
CA TYR A 166 -15.80 -0.59 -4.04
C TYR A 166 -15.85 -0.78 -5.55
N ASP A 167 -17.05 -0.61 -6.13
CA ASP A 167 -17.22 -0.60 -7.59
C ASP A 167 -16.81 0.76 -8.19
N LYS A 168 -16.84 0.85 -9.53
CA LYS A 168 -16.48 2.06 -10.29
C LYS A 168 -17.34 3.31 -9.99
N ARG A 169 -18.42 3.17 -9.25
CA ARG A 169 -19.27 4.28 -8.76
C ARG A 169 -19.08 4.52 -7.26
N TRP A 170 -18.07 3.88 -6.66
CA TRP A 170 -17.81 3.92 -5.24
C TRP A 170 -18.95 3.35 -4.37
N HIS A 171 -19.78 2.45 -4.93
CA HIS A 171 -20.69 1.68 -4.11
C HIS A 171 -19.92 0.58 -3.39
N GLY A 172 -19.95 0.66 -2.06
CA GLY A 172 -19.25 -0.28 -1.20
C GLY A 172 -19.95 -1.62 -1.08
N SER A 173 -19.18 -2.66 -0.87
CA SER A 173 -19.66 -4.02 -0.59
C SER A 173 -18.66 -4.79 0.28
N GLU A 174 -19.13 -5.86 0.85
CA GLU A 174 -18.39 -6.78 1.72
C GLU A 174 -17.96 -6.18 3.08
N ALA A 175 -17.55 -7.06 3.96
CA ALA A 175 -17.07 -6.75 5.30
C ALA A 175 -15.82 -5.86 5.25
N PHE A 176 -15.64 -5.02 6.24
CA PHE A 176 -14.43 -4.23 6.40
C PHE A 176 -13.18 -5.11 6.43
N ILE A 177 -12.13 -4.66 5.78
CA ILE A 177 -10.82 -5.32 5.76
C ILE A 177 -9.85 -4.46 6.55
N PRO A 178 -9.54 -4.85 7.81
CA PRO A 178 -8.69 -4.07 8.71
C PRO A 178 -7.33 -3.71 8.13
N THR A 179 -6.72 -4.60 7.32
CA THR A 179 -5.47 -4.31 6.59
C THR A 179 -5.57 -3.03 5.76
N GLY A 180 -6.67 -2.88 5.01
CA GLY A 180 -6.88 -1.68 4.18
C GLY A 180 -7.07 -0.41 5.01
N GLY A 181 -7.78 -0.50 6.14
CA GLY A 181 -7.93 0.62 7.07
C GLY A 181 -6.59 1.07 7.66
N ALA A 182 -5.73 0.12 8.06
CA ALA A 182 -4.40 0.42 8.58
C ALA A 182 -3.50 1.10 7.52
N GLN A 183 -3.52 0.61 6.30
CA GLN A 183 -2.76 1.18 5.19
C GLN A 183 -3.23 2.60 4.82
N LEU A 184 -4.53 2.84 4.82
CA LEU A 184 -5.07 4.18 4.58
C LEU A 184 -4.72 5.14 5.71
N SER A 185 -4.76 4.70 6.96
CA SER A 185 -4.27 5.52 8.08
C SER A 185 -2.81 5.94 7.88
N ILE A 186 -1.94 5.04 7.41
CA ILE A 186 -0.55 5.36 7.07
C ILE A 186 -0.47 6.40 5.95
N LEU A 187 -1.22 6.20 4.86
CA LEU A 187 -1.25 7.13 3.73
C LEU A 187 -1.76 8.51 4.14
N TRP A 188 -2.85 8.59 4.90
CA TRP A 188 -3.40 9.86 5.38
C TRP A 188 -2.42 10.60 6.28
N HIS A 189 -1.65 9.91 7.14
CA HIS A 189 -0.56 10.53 7.89
C HIS A 189 0.58 11.05 6.99
N LYS A 190 0.94 10.32 5.93
CA LYS A 190 1.94 10.80 4.95
C LYS A 190 1.46 12.08 4.25
N ILE A 191 0.19 12.09 3.83
CA ILE A 191 -0.41 13.28 3.19
C ILE A 191 -0.46 14.45 4.19
N ALA A 192 -0.86 14.21 5.45
CA ALA A 192 -0.88 15.24 6.49
C ALA A 192 0.48 15.92 6.71
N ARG A 193 1.57 15.16 6.63
CA ARG A 193 2.94 15.73 6.74
C ARG A 193 3.33 16.57 5.52
N ALA A 194 2.81 16.25 4.35
CA ALA A 194 3.10 16.96 3.10
C ALA A 194 2.15 18.13 2.84
N ASP A 195 0.91 18.03 3.31
CA ASP A 195 -0.15 19.03 3.18
C ASP A 195 -0.65 19.39 4.58
N THR A 196 -0.45 20.61 5.00
CA THR A 196 -0.75 21.11 6.36
C THR A 196 -2.24 21.11 6.74
N LYS A 197 -3.10 20.49 5.98
CA LYS A 197 -4.52 20.32 6.29
C LYS A 197 -4.73 19.32 7.42
N ALA A 198 -5.16 19.81 8.57
CA ALA A 198 -5.36 19.05 9.80
C ALA A 198 -6.28 17.82 9.64
N TYR A 199 -7.27 17.89 8.74
CA TYR A 199 -8.26 16.82 8.60
C TYR A 199 -7.65 15.47 8.21
N TRP A 200 -6.52 15.43 7.48
CA TRP A 200 -5.85 14.17 7.12
C TRP A 200 -5.38 13.37 8.34
N ALA A 201 -4.87 14.06 9.35
CA ALA A 201 -4.46 13.43 10.60
C ALA A 201 -5.66 12.94 11.41
N GLU A 202 -6.79 13.66 11.35
CA GLU A 202 -8.05 13.25 12.00
C GLU A 202 -8.60 11.97 11.36
N GLU A 203 -8.61 11.88 10.03
CA GLU A 203 -9.04 10.66 9.33
C GLU A 203 -8.12 9.46 9.62
N ALA A 204 -6.81 9.68 9.66
CA ALA A 204 -5.85 8.66 10.02
C ALA A 204 -6.11 8.13 11.44
N ARG A 205 -6.29 9.02 12.39
CA ARG A 205 -6.63 8.67 13.79
C ARG A 205 -8.00 8.00 13.90
N GLY A 206 -8.99 8.47 13.17
CA GLY A 206 -10.31 7.87 13.11
C GLY A 206 -10.26 6.42 12.66
N SER A 207 -9.55 6.12 11.57
CA SER A 207 -9.34 4.75 11.08
C SER A 207 -8.60 3.89 12.10
N MET A 208 -7.57 4.42 12.74
CA MET A 208 -6.82 3.72 13.78
C MET A 208 -7.70 3.37 14.98
N ASN A 209 -8.58 4.28 15.43
CA ASN A 209 -9.52 4.02 16.52
C ASN A 209 -10.49 2.88 16.17
N VAL A 210 -10.95 2.80 14.93
CA VAL A 210 -11.73 1.64 14.44
C VAL A 210 -10.92 0.35 14.56
N LEU A 211 -9.66 0.34 14.14
CA LEU A 211 -8.79 -0.84 14.23
C LEU A 211 -8.59 -1.30 15.68
N LEU A 212 -8.37 -0.37 16.60
CA LEU A 212 -8.26 -0.66 18.04
C LEU A 212 -9.56 -1.27 18.58
N SER A 213 -10.72 -0.78 18.17
CA SER A 213 -12.01 -1.34 18.57
C SER A 213 -12.24 -2.75 18.00
N VAL A 214 -11.79 -3.01 16.77
CA VAL A 214 -11.82 -4.33 16.14
C VAL A 214 -10.98 -5.34 16.93
N ILE A 215 -9.76 -4.99 17.34
CA ILE A 215 -8.92 -5.84 18.21
C ILE A 215 -9.62 -6.10 19.56
N ALA A 216 -10.18 -5.08 20.16
CA ALA A 216 -10.84 -5.20 21.46
C ALA A 216 -12.04 -6.15 21.45
N THR A 217 -12.77 -6.21 20.32
CA THR A 217 -13.99 -7.02 20.15
C THR A 217 -13.71 -8.43 19.61
N SER A 218 -12.51 -8.70 19.09
CA SER A 218 -12.19 -9.98 18.44
C SER A 218 -11.97 -11.17 19.37
N GLY A 219 -11.96 -10.97 20.71
CA GLY A 219 -11.61 -12.01 21.68
C GLY A 219 -10.11 -12.39 21.68
N ALA A 220 -9.34 -11.93 20.70
CA ALA A 220 -7.88 -12.14 20.61
C ALA A 220 -7.13 -11.54 21.82
N ARG A 221 -7.79 -10.67 22.56
CA ARG A 221 -7.24 -9.98 23.73
C ARG A 221 -6.91 -10.93 24.91
N THR A 222 -7.59 -12.06 24.99
CA THR A 222 -7.48 -13.02 26.09
C THR A 222 -6.69 -14.28 25.75
N ALA A 223 -6.36 -14.48 24.48
CA ALA A 223 -5.58 -15.63 24.03
C ALA A 223 -4.09 -15.23 23.95
N PRO A 224 -3.20 -15.79 24.79
CA PRO A 224 -1.78 -15.35 24.84
C PRO A 224 -1.05 -15.44 23.49
N ASP A 225 -1.40 -16.44 22.68
CA ASP A 225 -0.72 -16.73 21.41
C ASP A 225 -1.15 -15.82 20.25
N VAL A 226 -2.28 -15.10 20.39
CA VAL A 226 -2.85 -14.24 19.34
C VAL A 226 -3.23 -12.85 19.89
N GLY A 227 -2.84 -12.54 21.09
CA GLY A 227 -3.13 -11.26 21.74
C GLY A 227 -2.61 -10.07 20.90
N GLY A 228 -3.51 -9.15 20.56
CA GLY A 228 -3.19 -7.99 19.73
C GLY A 228 -3.18 -8.24 18.21
N ALA A 229 -3.41 -9.47 17.74
CA ALA A 229 -3.50 -9.76 16.32
C ALA A 229 -4.75 -9.12 15.68
N LEU A 230 -4.59 -8.63 14.46
CA LEU A 230 -5.67 -8.04 13.69
C LEU A 230 -6.26 -9.07 12.72
N GLN A 231 -7.59 -9.18 12.75
CA GLN A 231 -8.30 -10.14 11.88
C GLN A 231 -8.32 -9.69 10.41
N GLY A 232 -8.50 -10.67 9.50
CA GLY A 232 -8.55 -10.42 8.06
C GLY A 232 -9.78 -9.62 7.64
N SER A 233 -10.95 -9.95 8.20
CA SER A 233 -12.22 -9.24 7.97
C SER A 233 -12.89 -8.88 9.29
N PHE A 234 -13.68 -7.81 9.28
CA PHE A 234 -14.57 -7.46 10.38
C PHE A 234 -16.01 -7.28 9.86
N PRO A 235 -16.94 -8.12 10.30
CA PRO A 235 -16.78 -9.25 11.24
C PRO A 235 -15.90 -10.39 10.68
N MET A 236 -15.39 -11.26 11.57
CA MET A 236 -14.39 -12.30 11.23
C MET A 236 -14.84 -13.28 10.14
N TRP A 237 -16.14 -13.46 9.93
CA TRP A 237 -16.70 -14.30 8.85
C TRP A 237 -16.79 -13.59 7.50
N GLY A 238 -16.24 -12.40 7.38
CA GLY A 238 -16.12 -11.72 6.08
C GLY A 238 -15.27 -12.54 5.09
N ARG A 239 -15.42 -12.26 3.80
CA ARG A 239 -14.85 -13.11 2.73
C ARG A 239 -13.33 -13.07 2.64
N TYR A 240 -12.70 -11.96 3.08
CA TYR A 240 -11.25 -11.84 3.05
C TYR A 240 -10.64 -12.46 4.29
N GLU A 241 -9.80 -13.49 4.11
CA GLU A 241 -9.15 -14.22 5.21
C GLU A 241 -10.13 -14.57 6.34
N SER A 242 -11.24 -15.22 5.99
CA SER A 242 -12.30 -15.59 6.93
C SER A 242 -11.74 -16.36 8.12
N PHE A 243 -12.05 -15.90 9.33
CA PHE A 243 -11.56 -16.44 10.61
C PHE A 243 -10.03 -16.44 10.75
N GLY A 244 -9.32 -15.78 9.83
CA GLY A 244 -7.86 -15.67 9.84
C GLY A 244 -7.36 -14.44 10.59
N LEU A 245 -6.11 -14.56 11.08
CA LEU A 245 -5.34 -13.47 11.69
C LEU A 245 -4.06 -13.28 10.86
N PRO A 246 -4.15 -12.64 9.68
CA PRO A 246 -3.00 -12.51 8.80
C PRO A 246 -1.93 -11.60 9.42
N ASN A 247 -0.69 -12.04 9.40
CA ASN A 247 0.44 -11.30 9.99
C ASN A 247 0.65 -9.92 9.35
N TRP A 248 0.36 -9.79 8.06
CA TRP A 248 0.43 -8.49 7.37
C TRP A 248 -0.59 -7.48 7.88
N ALA A 249 -1.78 -7.92 8.32
CA ALA A 249 -2.75 -7.01 8.94
C ALA A 249 -2.20 -6.40 10.23
N THR A 250 -1.64 -7.25 11.11
CA THR A 250 -1.01 -6.82 12.35
C THR A 250 0.21 -5.93 12.08
N LYS A 251 1.03 -6.27 11.07
CA LYS A 251 2.17 -5.44 10.65
C LYS A 251 1.74 -4.02 10.28
N TYR A 252 0.71 -3.86 9.43
CA TYR A 252 0.23 -2.54 9.05
C TYR A 252 -0.45 -1.80 10.20
N MET A 253 -1.06 -2.52 11.13
CA MET A 253 -1.58 -1.90 12.37
C MET A 253 -0.44 -1.31 13.21
N VAL A 254 0.67 -2.03 13.38
CA VAL A 254 1.86 -1.52 14.08
C VAL A 254 2.41 -0.28 13.38
N ASP A 255 2.56 -0.31 12.06
CA ASP A 255 3.03 0.85 11.30
C ASP A 255 2.09 2.05 11.45
N SER A 256 0.76 1.83 11.44
CA SER A 256 -0.24 2.89 11.66
C SER A 256 -0.09 3.53 13.05
N LEU A 257 0.05 2.70 14.10
CA LEU A 257 0.28 3.17 15.46
C LEU A 257 1.59 3.96 15.59
N MET A 258 2.66 3.49 14.96
CA MET A 258 3.95 4.21 14.95
C MET A 258 3.84 5.57 14.27
N ASN A 259 3.08 5.66 13.17
CA ASN A 259 2.82 6.93 12.49
C ASN A 259 2.03 7.91 13.37
N GLU A 260 1.01 7.43 14.10
CA GLU A 260 0.24 8.26 15.03
C GLU A 260 1.11 8.76 16.21
N LEU A 261 1.93 7.87 16.78
CA LEU A 261 2.84 8.25 17.86
C LEU A 261 3.84 9.32 17.41
N ASN A 262 4.41 9.17 16.21
CA ASN A 262 5.33 10.16 15.66
C ASN A 262 4.60 11.49 15.40
N TRP A 263 3.40 11.45 14.81
CA TRP A 263 2.58 12.63 14.59
C TRP A 263 2.28 13.38 15.89
N SER A 264 1.85 12.65 16.93
CA SER A 264 1.51 13.23 18.23
C SER A 264 2.72 13.83 18.98
N ASN A 265 3.92 13.36 18.67
CA ASN A 265 5.15 13.92 19.23
C ASN A 265 5.66 15.16 18.47
N GLU A 266 5.26 15.32 17.20
CA GLU A 266 5.65 16.44 16.32
C GLU A 266 4.72 17.65 16.46
N HIS A 267 3.49 17.47 16.93
CA HIS A 267 2.40 18.44 17.03
C HIS A 267 1.75 18.45 18.41
#